data_17b9fca1da29fbd5810a189b5cb38664
#
_entry.id   17b9fca1da29fbd5810a189b5cb38664
#
_cell.length_a   1.000
_cell.length_b   1.000
_cell.length_c   1.000
_cell.angle_alpha   90.00
_cell.angle_beta   90.00
_cell.angle_gamma   90.00
#
_symmetry.space_group_name_H-M   'P 1'
#
loop_
_entity.id
_entity.type
_entity.pdbx_description
1 polymer ?
#
loop_
_entity_poly.entity_id
_entity_poly.type
_entity_poly.pdbx_seq_one_letter_code
_entity_poly.pdbx_strand_id
1 'polypeptide(L)'
;IPVDFSFELAVNRIRNKVHGISQRGKVVVSGMGKAGQIGLNISTTLCSTGTPSVYLHPSEAQHGDLGILQHNDVLILLSNSGKTREILELIELAKRMHPHISIICITGKKDSPLANKSDIVLHTGDAEEICPLGLTPTISTTLMTVIGDILVVELMKKIKFSKKEYSKRHHSGYLGKKSKED
;
A
#
# COMPACT_ATOMS: atom_id res chain seq x y z
N ILE A 1 12.54 3.98 10.99
CA ILE A 1 12.22 3.16 9.79
C ILE A 1 13.53 2.75 9.15
N PRO A 2 13.80 1.45 9.04
CA PRO A 2 14.91 0.97 8.22
C PRO A 2 14.59 1.22 6.74
N VAL A 3 15.34 2.08 6.08
CA VAL A 3 15.24 2.27 4.63
C VAL A 3 16.33 1.43 4.00
N ASP A 4 15.94 0.30 3.45
CA ASP A 4 16.82 -0.67 2.81
C ASP A 4 16.40 -0.96 1.36
N PHE A 5 17.05 -1.92 0.73
CA PHE A 5 16.78 -2.31 -0.66
C PHE A 5 15.33 -2.80 -0.91
N SER A 6 14.57 -3.16 0.14
CA SER A 6 13.17 -3.58 0.00
C SER A 6 12.27 -2.49 -0.57
N PHE A 7 12.56 -1.21 -0.27
CA PHE A 7 11.82 -0.08 -0.86
C PHE A 7 12.02 0.00 -2.37
N GLU A 8 13.24 -0.15 -2.84
CA GLU A 8 13.52 -0.15 -4.28
C GLU A 8 12.82 -1.32 -4.97
N LEU A 9 12.85 -2.51 -4.38
CA LEU A 9 12.14 -3.68 -4.89
C LEU A 9 10.62 -3.45 -4.97
N ALA A 10 10.03 -2.86 -3.94
CA ALA A 10 8.60 -2.54 -3.89
C ALA A 10 8.22 -1.54 -5.00
N VAL A 11 8.96 -0.44 -5.10
CA VAL A 11 8.74 0.59 -6.13
C VAL A 11 8.88 0.01 -7.54
N ASN A 12 9.92 -0.78 -7.80
CA ASN A 12 10.14 -1.42 -9.09
C ASN A 12 9.03 -2.45 -9.40
N ARG A 13 8.58 -3.22 -8.41
CA ARG A 13 7.48 -4.17 -8.55
C ARG A 13 6.19 -3.48 -8.96
N ILE A 14 5.81 -2.40 -8.25
CA ILE A 14 4.61 -1.62 -8.56
C ILE A 14 4.74 -0.97 -9.95
N ARG A 15 5.88 -0.31 -10.23
CA ARG A 15 6.11 0.29 -11.54
C ARG A 15 5.93 -0.72 -12.68
N ASN A 16 6.52 -1.89 -12.58
CA ASN A 16 6.49 -2.89 -13.65
C ASN A 16 5.10 -3.48 -13.86
N LYS A 17 4.36 -3.75 -12.78
CA LYS A 17 3.01 -4.35 -12.84
C LYS A 17 1.92 -3.35 -13.20
N VAL A 18 2.03 -2.09 -12.71
CA VAL A 18 0.97 -1.09 -12.83
C VAL A 18 1.22 -0.12 -14.00
N HIS A 19 2.48 0.23 -14.25
CA HIS A 19 2.87 1.17 -15.31
C HIS A 19 3.59 0.50 -16.49
N GLY A 20 3.63 -0.81 -16.54
CA GLY A 20 4.21 -1.57 -17.65
C GLY A 20 3.45 -1.38 -18.97
N ILE A 21 4.11 -1.68 -20.09
CA ILE A 21 3.57 -1.42 -21.44
C ILE A 21 2.45 -2.41 -21.81
N SER A 22 2.58 -3.68 -21.44
CA SER A 22 1.75 -4.77 -21.97
C SER A 22 0.58 -5.19 -21.08
N GLN A 23 0.66 -4.95 -19.77
CA GLN A 23 -0.37 -5.39 -18.82
C GLN A 23 -0.45 -4.41 -17.65
N ARG A 24 -1.51 -3.62 -17.59
CA ARG A 24 -1.71 -2.63 -16.55
C ARG A 24 -2.57 -3.20 -15.43
N GLY A 25 -1.93 -3.53 -14.32
CA GLY A 25 -2.62 -3.80 -13.06
C GLY A 25 -2.90 -2.52 -12.28
N LYS A 26 -3.29 -2.68 -11.03
CA LYS A 26 -3.44 -1.60 -10.04
C LYS A 26 -2.80 -2.03 -8.72
N VAL A 27 -2.65 -1.09 -7.82
CA VAL A 27 -2.32 -1.38 -6.42
C VAL A 27 -3.61 -1.62 -5.66
N VAL A 28 -3.72 -2.76 -4.99
CA VAL A 28 -4.82 -3.04 -4.07
C VAL A 28 -4.27 -2.99 -2.66
N VAL A 29 -4.75 -2.06 -1.85
CA VAL A 29 -4.27 -1.85 -0.48
C VAL A 29 -5.29 -2.40 0.49
N SER A 30 -4.85 -3.14 1.51
CA SER A 30 -5.73 -3.71 2.52
C SER A 30 -5.11 -3.66 3.92
N GLY A 31 -5.95 -3.50 4.91
CA GLY A 31 -5.58 -3.45 6.33
C GLY A 31 -6.83 -3.48 7.20
N MET A 32 -6.68 -3.87 8.46
CA MET A 32 -7.80 -3.92 9.42
C MET A 32 -7.69 -2.80 10.45
N GLY A 33 -8.83 -2.24 10.85
CA GLY A 33 -8.89 -1.22 11.89
C GLY A 33 -8.07 0.04 11.57
N LYS A 34 -7.19 0.46 12.48
CA LYS A 34 -6.35 1.66 12.28
C LYS A 34 -5.37 1.49 11.12
N ALA A 35 -4.78 0.32 10.94
CA ALA A 35 -3.94 0.02 9.78
C ALA A 35 -4.74 0.09 8.48
N GLY A 36 -6.02 -0.27 8.49
CA GLY A 36 -6.92 -0.12 7.34
C GLY A 36 -7.15 1.35 6.95
N GLN A 37 -7.31 2.24 7.93
CA GLN A 37 -7.42 3.68 7.68
C GLN A 37 -6.15 4.24 7.01
N ILE A 38 -4.98 3.78 7.44
CA ILE A 38 -3.72 4.14 6.78
C ILE A 38 -3.66 3.55 5.37
N GLY A 39 -4.09 2.30 5.19
CA GLY A 39 -4.17 1.66 3.87
C GLY A 39 -5.07 2.44 2.91
N LEU A 40 -6.22 2.93 3.37
CA LEU A 40 -7.10 3.81 2.58
C LEU A 40 -6.39 5.10 2.19
N ASN A 41 -5.69 5.74 3.12
CA ASN A 41 -4.91 6.96 2.86
C ASN A 41 -3.83 6.71 1.80
N ILE A 42 -3.05 5.63 1.92
CA ILE A 42 -2.03 5.25 0.92
C ILE A 42 -2.68 5.05 -0.45
N SER A 43 -3.80 4.33 -0.52
CA SER A 43 -4.50 4.05 -1.77
C SER A 43 -4.97 5.32 -2.46
N THR A 44 -5.60 6.24 -1.73
CA THR A 44 -6.09 7.52 -2.30
C THR A 44 -4.94 8.44 -2.72
N THR A 45 -3.83 8.43 -1.98
CA THR A 45 -2.63 9.21 -2.33
C THR A 45 -1.96 8.66 -3.60
N LEU A 46 -1.87 7.34 -3.77
CA LEU A 46 -1.42 6.71 -5.01
C LEU A 46 -2.28 7.13 -6.20
N CYS A 47 -3.61 7.10 -6.07
CA CYS A 47 -4.53 7.55 -7.13
C CYS A 47 -4.27 9.01 -7.50
N SER A 48 -4.13 9.88 -6.53
CA SER A 48 -3.93 11.32 -6.75
C SER A 48 -2.60 11.65 -7.43
N THR A 49 -1.63 10.77 -7.30
CA THR A 49 -0.26 10.89 -7.83
C THR A 49 0.01 9.99 -9.05
N GLY A 50 -1.06 9.47 -9.67
CA GLY A 50 -0.98 8.84 -11.00
C GLY A 50 -0.83 7.32 -10.99
N THR A 51 -0.77 6.68 -9.82
CA THR A 51 -0.75 5.21 -9.72
C THR A 51 -2.15 4.69 -9.41
N PRO A 52 -2.81 3.96 -10.34
CA PRO A 52 -4.13 3.38 -10.08
C PRO A 52 -4.11 2.50 -8.83
N SER A 53 -5.00 2.80 -7.89
CA SER A 53 -5.08 2.08 -6.62
C SER A 53 -6.52 2.01 -6.10
N VAL A 54 -6.80 0.99 -5.29
CA VAL A 54 -8.07 0.84 -4.60
C VAL A 54 -7.82 0.24 -3.21
N TYR A 55 -8.63 0.64 -2.25
CA TYR A 55 -8.66 -0.01 -0.94
C TYR A 55 -9.66 -1.16 -0.95
N LEU A 56 -9.24 -2.33 -0.45
CA LEU A 56 -10.07 -3.51 -0.28
C LEU A 56 -10.14 -3.84 1.22
N HIS A 57 -11.34 -3.76 1.80
CA HIS A 57 -11.53 -4.17 3.19
C HIS A 57 -11.40 -5.69 3.30
N PRO A 58 -10.56 -6.23 4.21
CA PRO A 58 -10.24 -7.66 4.21
C PRO A 58 -11.44 -8.55 4.56
N SER A 59 -12.40 -8.06 5.38
CA SER A 59 -13.62 -8.80 5.66
C SER A 59 -14.58 -8.81 4.46
N GLU A 60 -14.75 -7.69 3.76
CA GLU A 60 -15.61 -7.59 2.59
C GLU A 60 -15.08 -8.43 1.42
N ALA A 61 -13.75 -8.60 1.35
CA ALA A 61 -13.12 -9.50 0.37
C ALA A 61 -13.68 -10.93 0.45
N GLN A 62 -14.05 -11.40 1.66
CA GLN A 62 -14.62 -12.73 1.87
C GLN A 62 -16.09 -12.82 1.42
N HIS A 63 -16.73 -11.69 1.17
CA HIS A 63 -18.14 -11.57 0.78
C HIS A 63 -18.32 -11.11 -0.68
N GLY A 64 -17.28 -11.24 -1.51
CA GLY A 64 -17.37 -11.01 -2.96
C GLY A 64 -16.46 -9.91 -3.48
N ASP A 65 -16.05 -8.93 -2.65
CA ASP A 65 -15.20 -7.82 -3.08
C ASP A 65 -13.79 -8.26 -3.54
N LEU A 66 -13.40 -9.50 -3.20
CA LEU A 66 -12.19 -10.12 -3.75
C LEU A 66 -12.17 -10.12 -5.29
N GLY A 67 -13.34 -10.09 -5.93
CA GLY A 67 -13.48 -10.00 -7.38
C GLY A 67 -12.83 -8.78 -8.03
N ILE A 68 -12.46 -7.76 -7.24
CA ILE A 68 -11.71 -6.60 -7.75
C ILE A 68 -10.27 -6.94 -8.15
N LEU A 69 -9.70 -8.04 -7.60
CA LEU A 69 -8.33 -8.46 -7.89
C LEU A 69 -8.18 -8.96 -9.32
N GLN A 70 -7.07 -8.61 -9.94
CA GLN A 70 -6.64 -9.07 -11.25
C GLN A 70 -5.22 -9.65 -11.16
N HIS A 71 -4.86 -10.52 -12.11
CA HIS A 71 -3.58 -11.26 -12.09
C HIS A 71 -2.31 -10.38 -12.09
N ASN A 72 -2.40 -9.13 -12.58
CA ASN A 72 -1.28 -8.20 -12.60
C ASN A 72 -1.28 -7.19 -11.46
N ASP A 73 -2.23 -7.27 -10.56
CA ASP A 73 -2.28 -6.37 -9.42
C ASP A 73 -1.12 -6.60 -8.46
N VAL A 74 -0.83 -5.57 -7.68
CA VAL A 74 0.07 -5.63 -6.53
C VAL A 74 -0.75 -5.42 -5.28
N LEU A 75 -0.75 -6.41 -4.40
CA LEU A 75 -1.47 -6.36 -3.12
C LEU A 75 -0.53 -5.81 -2.04
N ILE A 76 -0.89 -4.67 -1.42
CA ILE A 76 -0.18 -4.09 -0.28
C ILE A 76 -0.99 -4.34 0.99
N LEU A 77 -0.42 -5.06 1.94
CA LEU A 77 -1.08 -5.49 3.16
C LEU A 77 -0.46 -4.85 4.40
N LEU A 78 -1.29 -4.22 5.23
CA LEU A 78 -0.85 -3.54 6.44
C LEU A 78 -1.30 -4.28 7.69
N SER A 79 -0.33 -4.70 8.53
CA SER A 79 -0.60 -5.24 9.86
C SER A 79 0.64 -5.09 10.75
N ASN A 80 0.55 -4.33 11.84
CA ASN A 80 1.68 -4.12 12.74
C ASN A 80 2.17 -5.43 13.36
N SER A 81 1.27 -6.25 13.87
CA SER A 81 1.61 -7.56 14.44
C SER A 81 1.96 -8.62 13.39
N GLY A 82 1.50 -8.42 12.15
CA GLY A 82 1.58 -9.41 11.07
C GLY A 82 0.81 -10.70 11.34
N LYS A 83 -0.13 -10.66 12.30
CA LYS A 83 -0.93 -11.82 12.75
C LYS A 83 -2.44 -11.59 12.58
N THR A 84 -2.86 -10.49 11.97
CA THR A 84 -4.27 -10.17 11.74
C THR A 84 -4.91 -11.26 10.88
N ARG A 85 -5.90 -11.95 11.44
CA ARG A 85 -6.54 -13.13 10.83
C ARG A 85 -7.10 -12.82 9.45
N GLU A 86 -7.86 -11.75 9.33
CA GLU A 86 -8.53 -11.33 8.10
C GLU A 86 -7.53 -11.03 6.97
N ILE A 87 -6.35 -10.50 7.33
CA ILE A 87 -5.26 -10.24 6.36
C ILE A 87 -4.63 -11.57 5.90
N LEU A 88 -4.43 -12.52 6.80
CA LEU A 88 -3.88 -13.82 6.45
C LEU A 88 -4.86 -14.63 5.58
N GLU A 89 -6.15 -14.59 5.91
CA GLU A 89 -7.22 -15.20 5.10
C GLU A 89 -7.28 -14.55 3.70
N LEU A 90 -7.16 -13.21 3.62
CA LEU A 90 -7.13 -12.51 2.34
C LEU A 90 -5.96 -13.00 1.44
N ILE A 91 -4.78 -13.25 2.01
CA ILE A 91 -3.65 -13.80 1.24
C ILE A 91 -4.01 -15.16 0.64
N GLU A 92 -4.59 -16.06 1.43
CA GLU A 92 -4.97 -17.39 0.97
C GLU A 92 -6.00 -17.31 -0.17
N LEU A 93 -7.01 -16.47 -0.01
CA LEU A 93 -8.04 -16.26 -1.02
C LEU A 93 -7.46 -15.64 -2.30
N ALA A 94 -6.63 -14.61 -2.15
CA ALA A 94 -6.00 -13.94 -3.28
C ALA A 94 -5.08 -14.88 -4.07
N LYS A 95 -4.28 -15.71 -3.39
CA LYS A 95 -3.40 -16.71 -4.04
C LYS A 95 -4.17 -17.86 -4.70
N ARG A 96 -5.33 -18.25 -4.16
CA ARG A 96 -6.21 -19.24 -4.82
C ARG A 96 -6.76 -18.69 -6.13
N MET A 97 -7.17 -17.42 -6.16
CA MET A 97 -7.70 -16.78 -7.36
C MET A 97 -6.59 -16.42 -8.36
N HIS A 98 -5.47 -15.90 -7.89
CA HIS A 98 -4.33 -15.46 -8.69
C HIS A 98 -3.01 -15.97 -8.07
N PRO A 99 -2.55 -17.20 -8.40
CA PRO A 99 -1.40 -17.84 -7.76
C PRO A 99 -0.10 -17.03 -7.79
N HIS A 100 0.06 -16.14 -8.77
CA HIS A 100 1.25 -15.30 -8.97
C HIS A 100 1.02 -13.81 -8.62
N ILE A 101 -0.02 -13.51 -7.84
CA ILE A 101 -0.25 -12.13 -7.36
C ILE A 101 0.93 -11.67 -6.51
N SER A 102 1.39 -10.45 -6.78
CA SER A 102 2.51 -9.88 -6.01
C SER A 102 2.03 -9.31 -4.69
N ILE A 103 2.67 -9.70 -3.60
CA ILE A 103 2.33 -9.27 -2.24
C ILE A 103 3.48 -8.49 -1.62
N ILE A 104 3.17 -7.26 -1.20
CA ILE A 104 4.05 -6.41 -0.41
C ILE A 104 3.38 -6.25 0.96
N CYS A 105 4.11 -6.40 2.05
CA CYS A 105 3.54 -6.09 3.36
C CYS A 105 4.25 -4.93 4.05
N ILE A 106 3.49 -4.20 4.86
CA ILE A 106 3.99 -3.17 5.80
C ILE A 106 3.70 -3.69 7.20
N THR A 107 4.75 -4.02 7.96
CA THR A 107 4.62 -4.68 9.26
C THR A 107 5.70 -4.27 10.25
N GLY A 108 5.39 -4.33 11.54
CA GLY A 108 6.35 -4.15 12.63
C GLY A 108 7.13 -5.43 13.01
N LYS A 109 6.82 -6.58 12.38
CA LYS A 109 7.42 -7.87 12.75
C LYS A 109 7.90 -8.64 11.53
N LYS A 110 9.23 -8.68 11.33
CA LYS A 110 9.88 -9.33 10.16
C LYS A 110 9.63 -10.85 10.09
N ASP A 111 9.45 -11.50 11.23
CA ASP A 111 9.25 -12.95 11.32
C ASP A 111 7.78 -13.33 11.52
N SER A 112 6.87 -12.43 11.16
CA SER A 112 5.43 -12.67 11.30
C SER A 112 4.88 -13.56 10.17
N PRO A 113 3.72 -14.22 10.39
CA PRO A 113 3.04 -14.97 9.35
C PRO A 113 2.76 -14.15 8.08
N LEU A 114 2.44 -12.85 8.23
CA LEU A 114 2.26 -11.94 7.09
C LEU A 114 3.57 -11.76 6.31
N ALA A 115 4.67 -11.46 7.01
CA ALA A 115 5.98 -11.27 6.39
C ALA A 115 6.42 -12.54 5.62
N ASN A 116 6.26 -13.71 6.23
CA ASN A 116 6.64 -15.01 5.64
C ASN A 116 5.81 -15.38 4.38
N LYS A 117 4.61 -14.81 4.23
CA LYS A 117 3.72 -15.06 3.07
C LYS A 117 3.83 -13.97 1.99
N SER A 118 4.61 -12.92 2.22
CA SER A 118 4.79 -11.76 1.33
C SER A 118 6.06 -11.88 0.50
N ASP A 119 6.03 -11.33 -0.72
CA ASP A 119 7.22 -11.30 -1.60
C ASP A 119 8.21 -10.21 -1.16
N ILE A 120 7.70 -9.11 -0.61
CA ILE A 120 8.49 -7.96 -0.17
C ILE A 120 7.96 -7.48 1.18
N VAL A 121 8.88 -7.27 2.13
CA VAL A 121 8.56 -6.81 3.48
C VAL A 121 9.11 -5.40 3.69
N LEU A 122 8.23 -4.44 3.93
CA LEU A 122 8.56 -3.10 4.35
C LEU A 122 8.40 -3.02 5.87
N HIS A 123 9.51 -3.01 6.57
CA HIS A 123 9.54 -3.06 8.03
C HIS A 123 9.41 -1.66 8.63
N THR A 124 8.47 -1.46 9.56
CA THR A 124 8.29 -0.17 10.25
C THR A 124 9.38 0.11 11.28
N GLY A 125 10.13 -0.90 11.70
CA GLY A 125 11.02 -0.84 12.84
C GLY A 125 10.31 -1.35 14.11
N ASP A 126 11.09 -1.64 15.14
CA ASP A 126 10.59 -2.04 16.46
C ASP A 126 10.26 -0.78 17.26
N ALA A 127 9.01 -0.33 17.14
CA ALA A 127 8.52 0.82 17.85
C ALA A 127 7.41 0.42 18.82
N GLU A 128 7.48 0.95 20.04
CA GLU A 128 6.44 0.81 21.04
C GLU A 128 5.37 1.91 20.87
N GLU A 129 4.14 1.58 21.21
CA GLU A 129 3.05 2.55 21.20
C GLU A 129 3.19 3.51 22.39
N ILE A 130 3.02 4.81 22.15
CA ILE A 130 3.19 5.86 23.18
C ILE A 130 1.95 6.11 24.02
N CYS A 131 0.85 5.40 23.79
CA CYS A 131 -0.32 5.54 24.65
C CYS A 131 -0.02 4.96 26.06
N PRO A 132 -0.67 5.47 27.10
CA PRO A 132 -0.38 5.02 28.50
C PRO A 132 -0.56 3.52 28.72
N LEU A 133 -1.32 2.84 27.86
CA LEU A 133 -1.56 1.40 27.94
C LEU A 133 -0.61 0.59 27.05
N GLY A 134 0.17 1.24 26.15
CA GLY A 134 0.98 0.55 25.16
C GLY A 134 0.17 -0.24 24.12
N LEU A 135 -1.14 0.04 23.96
CA LEU A 135 -2.06 -0.76 23.15
C LEU A 135 -2.64 -0.02 21.94
N THR A 136 -2.92 1.28 22.11
CA THR A 136 -3.56 2.06 21.05
C THR A 136 -2.57 2.34 19.92
N PRO A 137 -2.88 1.94 18.68
CA PRO A 137 -2.02 2.25 17.53
C PRO A 137 -1.78 3.76 17.39
N THR A 138 -0.55 4.17 17.55
CA THR A 138 -0.06 5.54 17.51
C THR A 138 1.22 5.62 16.68
N ILE A 139 2.35 5.18 17.24
CA ILE A 139 3.63 5.14 16.51
C ILE A 139 3.56 4.18 15.33
N SER A 140 2.99 3.00 15.50
CA SER A 140 2.87 2.02 14.41
C SER A 140 2.14 2.58 13.19
N THR A 141 1.02 3.28 13.40
CA THR A 141 0.26 3.89 12.29
C THR A 141 0.98 5.08 11.66
N THR A 142 1.67 5.89 12.45
CA THR A 142 2.51 6.98 11.95
C THR A 142 3.63 6.45 11.05
N LEU A 143 4.32 5.39 11.48
CA LEU A 143 5.38 4.77 10.70
C LEU A 143 4.86 4.14 9.39
N MET A 144 3.68 3.50 9.43
CA MET A 144 3.02 2.98 8.23
C MET A 144 2.68 4.11 7.24
N THR A 145 2.23 5.27 7.73
CA THR A 145 1.96 6.44 6.89
C THR A 145 3.24 6.92 6.22
N VAL A 146 4.33 7.08 6.97
CA VAL A 146 5.63 7.51 6.41
C VAL A 146 6.14 6.54 5.35
N ILE A 147 6.01 5.21 5.57
CA ILE A 147 6.36 4.20 4.56
C ILE A 147 5.51 4.37 3.29
N GLY A 148 4.20 4.59 3.45
CA GLY A 148 3.31 4.85 2.33
C GLY A 148 3.72 6.09 1.54
N ASP A 149 4.05 7.19 2.22
CA ASP A 149 4.49 8.43 1.60
C ASP A 149 5.82 8.24 0.84
N ILE A 150 6.78 7.50 1.41
CA ILE A 150 8.03 7.15 0.72
C ILE A 150 7.73 6.38 -0.58
N LEU A 151 6.86 5.37 -0.53
CA LEU A 151 6.46 4.61 -1.72
C LEU A 151 5.84 5.50 -2.79
N VAL A 152 4.92 6.39 -2.39
CA VAL A 152 4.26 7.33 -3.30
C VAL A 152 5.28 8.26 -3.97
N VAL A 153 6.17 8.88 -3.19
CA VAL A 153 7.16 9.84 -3.70
C VAL A 153 8.16 9.16 -4.65
N GLU A 154 8.62 7.96 -4.30
CA GLU A 154 9.56 7.22 -5.15
C GLU A 154 8.87 6.73 -6.45
N LEU A 155 7.59 6.33 -6.39
CA LEU A 155 6.81 6.01 -7.59
C LEU A 155 6.64 7.25 -8.48
N MET A 156 6.29 8.41 -7.92
CA MET A 156 6.19 9.66 -8.69
C MET A 156 7.50 9.96 -9.45
N LYS A 157 8.65 9.80 -8.81
CA LYS A 157 9.96 9.96 -9.46
C LYS A 157 10.15 8.94 -10.60
N LYS A 158 9.89 7.66 -10.33
CA LYS A 158 10.07 6.56 -11.31
C LYS A 158 9.19 6.68 -12.54
N ILE A 159 7.93 7.16 -12.38
CA ILE A 159 7.00 7.36 -13.50
C ILE A 159 7.10 8.76 -14.12
N LYS A 160 8.01 9.60 -13.63
CA LYS A 160 8.19 11.00 -14.06
C LYS A 160 6.87 11.81 -13.99
N PHE A 161 6.15 11.65 -12.88
CA PHE A 161 4.86 12.30 -12.68
C PHE A 161 5.02 13.82 -12.62
N SER A 162 4.29 14.55 -13.47
CA SER A 162 4.48 15.99 -13.68
C SER A 162 3.36 16.82 -13.03
N LYS A 163 3.60 18.13 -12.84
CA LYS A 163 2.57 19.11 -12.45
C LYS A 163 1.36 19.04 -13.39
N LYS A 164 1.57 18.90 -14.71
CA LYS A 164 0.50 18.74 -15.70
C LYS A 164 -0.36 17.51 -15.44
N GLU A 165 0.25 16.38 -15.08
CA GLU A 165 -0.51 15.18 -14.70
C GLU A 165 -1.22 15.35 -13.35
N TYR A 166 -0.63 16.08 -12.41
CA TYR A 166 -1.25 16.41 -11.14
C TYR A 166 -2.50 17.28 -11.32
N SER A 167 -2.43 18.32 -12.17
CA SER A 167 -3.56 19.23 -12.44
C SER A 167 -4.76 18.54 -13.08
N LYS A 168 -4.56 17.46 -13.83
CA LYS A 168 -5.64 16.65 -14.39
C LYS A 168 -6.46 15.90 -13.33
N ARG A 169 -5.90 15.70 -12.15
CA ARG A 169 -6.53 14.97 -11.03
C ARG A 169 -7.03 15.91 -9.93
N HIS A 170 -6.54 17.14 -9.91
CA HIS A 170 -6.88 18.14 -8.89
C HIS A 170 -7.46 19.40 -9.55
N HIS A 171 -8.79 19.42 -9.72
CA HIS A 171 -9.47 20.46 -10.51
C HIS A 171 -9.79 21.74 -9.70
N SER A 172 -9.85 21.65 -8.37
CA SER A 172 -10.29 22.73 -7.50
C SER A 172 -9.37 22.95 -6.29
N GLY A 173 -9.67 23.99 -5.52
CA GLY A 173 -8.92 24.32 -4.30
C GLY A 173 -7.52 24.88 -4.56
N TYR A 174 -6.75 25.06 -3.48
CA TYR A 174 -5.40 25.62 -3.52
C TYR A 174 -4.44 24.78 -4.39
N LEU A 175 -4.43 23.47 -4.21
CA LEU A 175 -3.53 22.58 -4.94
C LEU A 175 -3.85 22.54 -6.45
N GLY A 176 -5.15 22.55 -6.82
CA GLY A 176 -5.56 22.59 -8.21
C GLY A 176 -5.16 23.90 -8.91
N LYS A 177 -5.16 25.02 -8.20
CA LYS A 177 -4.65 26.31 -8.71
C LYS A 177 -3.12 26.27 -8.85
N LYS A 178 -2.42 25.93 -7.77
CA LYS A 178 -0.94 25.87 -7.72
C LYS A 178 -0.34 24.91 -8.75
N SER A 179 -1.01 23.82 -9.07
CA SER A 179 -0.52 22.84 -10.07
C SER A 179 -0.58 23.35 -11.52
N LYS A 180 -1.27 24.47 -11.77
CA LYS A 180 -1.38 25.12 -13.09
C LYS A 180 -0.44 26.30 -13.24
N GLU A 181 0.21 26.73 -12.15
CA GLU A 181 1.25 27.76 -12.18
C GLU A 181 2.56 27.13 -12.67
N ASP A 182 3.29 27.84 -13.54
CA ASP A 182 4.59 27.41 -14.11
C ASP A 182 5.70 27.33 -13.06
#